data_ca7818231cfcb780974916ab735ae62c
#
_entry.id   ca7818231cfcb780974916ab735ae62c
#
_cell.length_a   1.000
_cell.length_b   1.000
_cell.length_c   1.000
_cell.angle_alpha   90.00
_cell.angle_beta   90.00
_cell.angle_gamma   90.00
#
_symmetry.space_group_name_H-M   'P 1'
#
loop_
_entity.id
_entity.type
_entity.pdbx_description
1 polymer ?
#
loop_
_entity_poly.entity_id
_entity_poly.type
_entity_poly.pdbx_seq_one_letter_code
_entity_poly.pdbx_strand_id
1 'polypeptide(L)'
;MVMANRVIVNSEDLKDRLVAINRTTKVTKGGRTFTFAAIVVVGDGKGVIGHGLGTAGEVTTAIAKGIEAAKKNLVKVPVLKGTVPHGMNARFGGAEVTILPASEGTGVVAGGAMRAVLDSVGVKDVLAKSKGSSNPHNLVKATIEALKGMRDAHTVARERGISIDKVFRG
;
A
#
# COMPACT_ATOMS: atom_id res chain seq x y z
N MET A 1 -18.28 -1.25 13.69
CA MET A 1 -17.86 0.13 13.46
C MET A 1 -16.36 0.21 13.75
N VAL A 2 -15.51 0.03 12.73
CA VAL A 2 -14.05 0.06 12.89
C VAL A 2 -13.64 1.51 12.88
N MET A 3 -13.26 2.04 14.03
CA MET A 3 -12.68 3.38 14.10
C MET A 3 -11.33 3.37 13.40
N ALA A 4 -11.23 4.06 12.28
CA ALA A 4 -9.98 4.29 11.60
C ALA A 4 -9.08 5.13 12.53
N ASN A 5 -8.05 4.52 13.12
CA ASN A 5 -6.98 5.24 13.78
C ASN A 5 -6.34 6.17 12.74
N ARG A 6 -6.65 7.46 12.80
CA ARG A 6 -5.92 8.48 12.03
C ARG A 6 -4.49 8.51 12.55
N VAL A 7 -3.58 7.96 11.78
CA VAL A 7 -2.15 8.03 12.07
C VAL A 7 -1.71 9.46 11.79
N ILE A 8 -1.31 10.18 12.81
CA ILE A 8 -0.74 11.53 12.68
C ILE A 8 0.76 11.32 12.45
N VAL A 9 1.22 11.58 11.22
CA VAL A 9 2.63 11.55 10.85
C VAL A 9 3.02 12.96 10.41
N ASN A 10 4.24 13.39 10.75
CA ASN A 10 4.77 14.64 10.26
C ASN A 10 4.87 14.59 8.74
N SER A 11 4.33 15.60 8.07
CA SER A 11 4.24 15.65 6.60
C SER A 11 5.62 15.70 5.92
N GLU A 12 6.68 16.05 6.64
CA GLU A 12 8.06 16.16 6.14
C GLU A 12 8.75 14.80 5.96
N ASP A 13 8.36 13.78 6.71
CA ASP A 13 8.95 12.44 6.64
C ASP A 13 8.32 11.57 5.52
N LEU A 14 7.25 12.05 4.89
CA LEU A 14 6.50 11.28 3.89
C LEU A 14 7.14 11.41 2.50
N LYS A 15 7.55 10.28 1.94
CA LYS A 15 8.04 10.16 0.56
C LYS A 15 6.89 9.73 -0.34
N ASP A 16 6.72 10.43 -1.45
CA ASP A 16 5.75 10.10 -2.48
C ASP A 16 6.38 9.27 -3.59
N ARG A 17 5.62 8.31 -4.11
CA ARG A 17 6.01 7.48 -5.24
C ARG A 17 4.84 7.36 -6.21
N LEU A 18 5.08 7.79 -7.45
CA LEU A 18 4.14 7.61 -8.54
C LEU A 18 4.19 6.15 -9.01
N VAL A 19 3.02 5.49 -9.05
CA VAL A 19 2.91 4.10 -9.50
C VAL A 19 2.55 4.02 -10.99
N ALA A 20 1.53 4.76 -11.40
CA ALA A 20 1.10 4.80 -12.81
C ALA A 20 0.36 6.09 -13.13
N ILE A 21 0.44 6.49 -14.40
CA ILE A 21 -0.33 7.58 -14.98
C ILE A 21 -1.05 7.03 -16.22
N ASN A 22 -2.36 7.28 -16.28
CA ASN A 22 -3.18 6.91 -17.42
C ASN A 22 -3.84 8.17 -18.00
N ARG A 23 -3.80 8.32 -19.31
CA ARG A 23 -4.57 9.32 -20.03
C ARG A 23 -5.97 8.78 -20.29
N THR A 24 -6.98 9.45 -19.78
CA THR A 24 -8.39 9.13 -20.00
C THR A 24 -9.03 10.14 -20.93
N THR A 25 -10.05 9.72 -21.66
CA THR A 25 -10.75 10.58 -22.63
C THR A 25 -12.25 10.52 -22.36
N LYS A 26 -12.87 11.67 -22.25
CA LYS A 26 -14.33 11.83 -22.24
C LYS A 26 -14.77 12.39 -23.58
N VAL A 27 -15.69 11.69 -24.26
CA VAL A 27 -16.25 12.13 -25.53
C VAL A 27 -17.54 12.91 -25.25
N THR A 28 -17.63 14.11 -25.80
CA THR A 28 -18.79 15.02 -25.71
C THR A 28 -19.24 15.42 -27.10
N LYS A 29 -20.38 16.10 -27.22
CA LYS A 29 -20.88 16.62 -28.53
C LYS A 29 -19.90 17.60 -29.22
N GLY A 30 -19.03 18.26 -28.43
CA GLY A 30 -18.02 19.22 -28.93
C GLY A 30 -16.65 18.59 -29.20
N GLY A 31 -16.46 17.27 -28.99
CA GLY A 31 -15.19 16.60 -29.23
C GLY A 31 -14.70 15.74 -28.04
N ARG A 32 -13.39 15.51 -28.01
CA ARG A 32 -12.72 14.68 -26.99
C ARG A 32 -12.00 15.56 -25.96
N THR A 33 -12.39 15.44 -24.70
CA THR A 33 -11.68 16.08 -23.60
C THR A 33 -10.76 15.09 -22.92
N PHE A 34 -9.49 15.41 -22.80
CA PHE A 34 -8.46 14.55 -22.19
C PHE A 34 -8.26 14.93 -20.72
N THR A 35 -8.10 13.91 -19.90
CA THR A 35 -7.70 14.05 -18.49
C THR A 35 -6.66 13.00 -18.14
N PHE A 36 -5.82 13.29 -17.14
CA PHE A 36 -4.82 12.35 -16.63
C PHE A 36 -5.27 11.84 -15.27
N ALA A 37 -5.15 10.52 -15.07
CA ALA A 37 -5.37 9.86 -13.80
C ALA A 37 -4.04 9.32 -13.29
N ALA A 38 -3.60 9.80 -12.13
CA ALA A 38 -2.36 9.37 -11.49
C ALA A 38 -2.69 8.59 -10.21
N ILE A 39 -2.11 7.40 -10.04
CA ILE A 39 -2.11 6.69 -8.76
C ILE A 39 -0.77 6.89 -8.07
N VAL A 40 -0.84 7.39 -6.84
CA VAL A 40 0.31 7.73 -6.02
C VAL A 40 0.23 6.98 -4.70
N VAL A 41 1.38 6.56 -4.22
CA VAL A 41 1.57 5.96 -2.89
C VAL A 41 2.47 6.88 -2.10
N VAL A 42 2.14 7.09 -0.83
CA VAL A 42 2.91 7.92 0.10
C VAL A 42 3.23 7.09 1.34
N GLY A 43 4.48 7.10 1.79
CA GLY A 43 4.89 6.35 2.98
C GLY A 43 6.09 6.99 3.68
N ASP A 44 6.27 6.64 4.94
CA ASP A 44 7.36 7.14 5.81
C ASP A 44 8.58 6.20 5.85
N GLY A 45 8.49 5.03 5.22
CA GLY A 45 9.52 3.99 5.33
C GLY A 45 9.64 3.35 6.72
N LYS A 46 8.67 3.59 7.62
CA LYS A 46 8.64 3.09 9.01
C LYS A 46 7.33 2.38 9.35
N GLY A 47 6.60 1.92 8.34
CA GLY A 47 5.34 1.19 8.51
C GLY A 47 4.08 2.02 8.35
N VAL A 48 4.16 3.26 7.87
CA VAL A 48 2.97 4.03 7.52
C VAL A 48 2.89 4.19 6.01
N ILE A 49 1.73 3.95 5.45
CA ILE A 49 1.47 4.03 4.01
C ILE A 49 0.09 4.58 3.72
N GLY A 50 -0.02 5.31 2.62
CA GLY A 50 -1.28 5.76 2.07
C GLY A 50 -1.28 5.67 0.56
N HIS A 51 -2.45 5.59 -0.04
CA HIS A 51 -2.60 5.68 -1.49
C HIS A 51 -3.65 6.71 -1.87
N GLY A 52 -3.45 7.34 -3.01
CA GLY A 52 -4.38 8.32 -3.54
C GLY A 52 -4.48 8.26 -5.05
N LEU A 53 -5.66 8.57 -5.56
CA LEU A 53 -5.93 8.76 -6.97
C LEU A 53 -6.20 10.25 -7.21
N GLY A 54 -5.45 10.84 -8.12
CA GLY A 54 -5.68 12.22 -8.58
C GLY A 54 -6.04 12.25 -10.05
N THR A 55 -7.01 13.09 -10.42
CA THR A 55 -7.40 13.33 -11.81
C THR A 55 -7.39 14.80 -12.12
N ALA A 56 -6.79 15.20 -13.24
CA ALA A 56 -6.72 16.58 -13.70
C ALA A 56 -6.48 16.67 -15.21
N GLY A 57 -6.58 17.86 -15.77
CA GLY A 57 -6.23 18.15 -17.17
C GLY A 57 -4.72 18.12 -17.42
N GLU A 58 -3.89 18.28 -16.38
CA GLU A 58 -2.44 18.25 -16.41
C GLU A 58 -1.88 17.18 -15.48
N VAL A 59 -0.75 16.58 -15.87
CA VAL A 59 -0.09 15.49 -15.13
C VAL A 59 0.37 15.95 -13.74
N THR A 60 1.02 17.10 -13.65
CA THR A 60 1.52 17.67 -12.39
C THR A 60 0.41 17.91 -11.38
N THR A 61 -0.69 18.49 -11.82
CA THR A 61 -1.87 18.72 -10.99
C THR A 61 -2.56 17.41 -10.57
N ALA A 62 -2.57 16.39 -11.45
CA ALA A 62 -3.10 15.06 -11.12
C ALA A 62 -2.26 14.39 -10.02
N ILE A 63 -0.93 14.47 -10.10
CA ILE A 63 -0.01 13.94 -9.09
C ILE A 63 -0.22 14.65 -7.75
N ALA A 64 -0.24 15.98 -7.73
CA ALA A 64 -0.45 16.76 -6.51
C ALA A 64 -1.76 16.37 -5.79
N LYS A 65 -2.87 16.26 -6.52
CA LYS A 65 -4.15 15.78 -5.99
C LYS A 65 -4.06 14.34 -5.46
N GLY A 66 -3.30 13.47 -6.17
CA GLY A 66 -3.05 12.10 -5.72
C GLY A 66 -2.32 12.05 -4.39
N ILE A 67 -1.29 12.87 -4.20
CA ILE A 67 -0.52 12.98 -2.96
C ILE A 67 -1.41 13.46 -1.81
N GLU A 68 -2.22 14.51 -2.01
CA GLU A 68 -3.16 14.99 -1.00
C GLU A 68 -4.18 13.91 -0.59
N ALA A 69 -4.72 13.17 -1.57
CA ALA A 69 -5.64 12.07 -1.30
C ALA A 69 -4.96 10.93 -0.53
N ALA A 70 -3.69 10.61 -0.85
CA ALA A 70 -2.90 9.60 -0.16
C ALA A 70 -2.62 9.99 1.30
N LYS A 71 -2.27 11.26 1.56
CA LYS A 71 -2.05 11.79 2.92
C LYS A 71 -3.30 11.73 3.80
N LYS A 72 -4.50 11.76 3.22
CA LYS A 72 -5.77 11.61 3.96
C LYS A 72 -6.07 10.17 4.35
N ASN A 73 -5.48 9.19 3.63
CA ASN A 73 -5.75 7.75 3.76
C ASN A 73 -4.54 6.97 4.29
N LEU A 74 -3.83 7.53 5.28
CA LEU A 74 -2.69 6.87 5.89
C LEU A 74 -3.14 5.70 6.78
N VAL A 75 -2.43 4.57 6.67
CA VAL A 75 -2.65 3.36 7.43
C VAL A 75 -1.31 2.89 8.02
N LYS A 76 -1.33 2.45 9.27
CA LYS A 76 -0.18 1.83 9.92
C LYS A 76 -0.17 0.33 9.67
N VAL A 77 0.99 -0.19 9.31
CA VAL A 77 1.24 -1.59 8.94
C VAL A 77 2.36 -2.14 9.82
N PRO A 78 2.26 -3.37 10.33
CA PRO A 78 3.33 -3.97 11.10
C PRO A 78 4.51 -4.37 10.20
N VAL A 79 5.69 -3.84 10.49
CA VAL A 79 6.97 -4.24 9.88
C VAL A 79 7.86 -4.79 10.97
N LEU A 80 8.42 -5.98 10.77
CA LEU A 80 9.25 -6.67 11.73
C LEU A 80 10.65 -6.93 11.15
N LYS A 81 11.68 -6.32 11.73
CA LYS A 81 13.09 -6.50 11.30
C LYS A 81 13.31 -6.38 9.78
N GLY A 82 12.59 -5.43 9.13
CA GLY A 82 12.71 -5.20 7.68
C GLY A 82 11.88 -6.13 6.80
N THR A 83 11.09 -7.06 7.37
CA THR A 83 10.17 -7.94 6.65
C THR A 83 8.75 -7.87 7.22
N VAL A 84 7.83 -8.65 6.65
CA VAL A 84 6.45 -8.77 7.13
C VAL A 84 6.32 -9.84 8.20
N PRO A 85 5.40 -9.72 9.18
CA PRO A 85 5.28 -10.67 10.29
C PRO A 85 4.93 -12.09 9.88
N HIS A 86 4.06 -12.25 8.89
CA HIS A 86 3.59 -13.55 8.38
C HIS A 86 3.10 -13.43 6.93
N GLY A 87 2.89 -14.57 6.28
CA GLY A 87 2.29 -14.63 4.95
C GLY A 87 0.83 -14.17 4.98
N MET A 88 0.43 -13.40 3.95
CA MET A 88 -0.94 -12.92 3.81
C MET A 88 -1.37 -12.90 2.34
N ASN A 89 -2.62 -13.29 2.12
CA ASN A 89 -3.29 -13.17 0.83
C ASN A 89 -4.42 -12.15 0.97
N ALA A 90 -4.55 -11.28 -0.03
CA ALA A 90 -5.69 -10.38 -0.11
C ALA A 90 -6.14 -10.19 -1.55
N ARG A 91 -7.40 -9.78 -1.69
CA ARG A 91 -8.04 -9.58 -2.98
C ARG A 91 -8.72 -8.22 -3.02
N PHE A 92 -8.54 -7.51 -4.12
CA PHE A 92 -9.29 -6.28 -4.40
C PHE A 92 -9.71 -6.24 -5.87
N GLY A 93 -11.01 -6.18 -6.12
CA GLY A 93 -11.55 -6.35 -7.46
C GLY A 93 -11.11 -7.68 -8.07
N GLY A 94 -10.55 -7.64 -9.29
CA GLY A 94 -10.00 -8.83 -9.96
C GLY A 94 -8.53 -9.12 -9.64
N ALA A 95 -7.87 -8.35 -8.78
CA ALA A 95 -6.48 -8.59 -8.39
C ALA A 95 -6.41 -9.37 -7.07
N GLU A 96 -5.58 -10.38 -7.04
CA GLU A 96 -5.23 -11.17 -5.87
C GLU A 96 -3.72 -11.04 -5.64
N VAL A 97 -3.31 -10.76 -4.42
CA VAL A 97 -1.90 -10.62 -4.03
C VAL A 97 -1.56 -11.59 -2.91
N THR A 98 -0.39 -12.19 -3.01
CA THR A 98 0.23 -13.03 -1.98
C THR A 98 1.51 -12.34 -1.55
N ILE A 99 1.68 -12.12 -0.25
CA ILE A 99 2.89 -11.54 0.35
C ILE A 99 3.41 -12.54 1.37
N LEU A 100 4.68 -12.87 1.30
CA LEU A 100 5.38 -13.81 2.19
C LEU A 100 6.62 -13.13 2.78
N PRO A 101 6.95 -13.40 4.06
CA PRO A 101 8.21 -12.95 4.64
C PRO A 101 9.39 -13.60 3.93
N ALA A 102 10.52 -12.91 3.91
CA ALA A 102 11.76 -13.41 3.34
C ALA A 102 12.94 -13.22 4.31
N SER A 103 14.00 -14.00 4.09
CA SER A 103 15.25 -13.89 4.85
C SER A 103 15.94 -12.57 4.56
N GLU A 104 16.71 -12.06 5.51
CA GLU A 104 17.54 -10.88 5.34
C GLU A 104 18.49 -11.03 4.12
N GLY A 105 18.58 -9.99 3.29
CA GLY A 105 19.36 -9.98 2.06
C GLY A 105 18.64 -10.48 0.81
N THR A 106 17.39 -10.98 0.91
CA THR A 106 16.59 -11.38 -0.26
C THR A 106 16.19 -10.19 -1.12
N GLY A 107 15.96 -9.03 -0.50
CA GLY A 107 15.44 -7.85 -1.15
C GLY A 107 13.93 -7.91 -1.43
N VAL A 108 13.42 -6.88 -2.08
CA VAL A 108 11.99 -6.79 -2.44
C VAL A 108 11.76 -7.49 -3.78
N VAL A 109 11.22 -8.70 -3.74
CA VAL A 109 10.84 -9.47 -4.93
C VAL A 109 9.34 -9.31 -5.18
N ALA A 110 8.97 -8.32 -5.99
CA ALA A 110 7.57 -7.97 -6.25
C ALA A 110 7.39 -7.33 -7.63
N GLY A 111 6.18 -7.39 -8.16
CA GLY A 111 5.79 -6.64 -9.36
C GLY A 111 5.79 -5.12 -9.11
N GLY A 112 5.99 -4.32 -10.17
CA GLY A 112 6.26 -2.87 -10.06
C GLY A 112 5.29 -2.10 -9.16
N ALA A 113 3.98 -2.30 -9.30
CA ALA A 113 2.97 -1.63 -8.48
C ALA A 113 3.04 -2.07 -7.00
N MET A 114 3.25 -3.37 -6.74
CA MET A 114 3.42 -3.91 -5.39
C MET A 114 4.74 -3.46 -4.76
N ARG A 115 5.82 -3.45 -5.56
CA ARG A 115 7.14 -2.99 -5.13
C ARG A 115 7.10 -1.53 -4.67
N ALA A 116 6.40 -0.66 -5.40
CA ALA A 116 6.24 0.73 -5.00
C ALA A 116 5.58 0.88 -3.62
N VAL A 117 4.59 0.04 -3.31
CA VAL A 117 3.92 0.00 -1.99
C VAL A 117 4.89 -0.50 -0.92
N LEU A 118 5.54 -1.65 -1.13
CA LEU A 118 6.44 -2.30 -0.16
C LEU A 118 7.66 -1.44 0.18
N ASP A 119 8.27 -0.82 -0.83
CA ASP A 119 9.38 0.11 -0.63
C ASP A 119 8.94 1.36 0.16
N SER A 120 7.73 1.89 -0.10
CA SER A 120 7.21 3.07 0.62
C SER A 120 6.86 2.77 2.08
N VAL A 121 6.51 1.51 2.41
CA VAL A 121 6.32 1.02 3.79
C VAL A 121 7.66 0.87 4.53
N GLY A 122 8.76 0.67 3.80
CA GLY A 122 10.08 0.42 4.37
C GLY A 122 10.40 -1.06 4.59
N VAL A 123 9.69 -1.96 3.90
CA VAL A 123 10.03 -3.39 3.88
C VAL A 123 11.25 -3.58 2.99
N LYS A 124 12.25 -4.30 3.48
CA LYS A 124 13.51 -4.58 2.78
C LYS A 124 13.54 -5.97 2.15
N ASP A 125 12.95 -6.96 2.84
CA ASP A 125 13.02 -8.37 2.44
C ASP A 125 11.62 -8.97 2.41
N VAL A 126 11.13 -9.29 1.20
CA VAL A 126 9.77 -9.79 1.00
C VAL A 126 9.62 -10.48 -0.35
N LEU A 127 8.83 -11.54 -0.37
CA LEU A 127 8.39 -12.21 -1.60
C LEU A 127 6.92 -11.87 -1.84
N ALA A 128 6.61 -11.31 -3.00
CA ALA A 128 5.25 -10.95 -3.33
C ALA A 128 4.90 -11.27 -4.78
N LYS A 129 3.72 -11.82 -4.98
CA LYS A 129 3.20 -12.20 -6.30
C LYS A 129 1.76 -11.76 -6.44
N SER A 130 1.45 -11.25 -7.61
CA SER A 130 0.07 -10.92 -8.01
C SER A 130 -0.47 -11.95 -9.00
N LYS A 131 -1.77 -12.20 -8.91
CA LYS A 131 -2.55 -13.04 -9.83
C LYS A 131 -3.81 -12.29 -10.27
N GLY A 132 -4.41 -12.72 -11.38
CA GLY A 132 -5.63 -12.10 -11.91
C GLY A 132 -5.33 -10.77 -12.59
N SER A 133 -5.98 -9.70 -12.16
CA SER A 133 -5.86 -8.38 -12.78
C SER A 133 -4.48 -7.76 -12.57
N SER A 134 -3.88 -7.28 -13.66
CA SER A 134 -2.63 -6.50 -13.64
C SER A 134 -2.85 -4.98 -13.55
N ASN A 135 -4.10 -4.53 -13.33
CA ASN A 135 -4.41 -3.11 -13.17
C ASN A 135 -3.70 -2.53 -11.93
N PRO A 136 -2.83 -1.51 -12.08
CA PRO A 136 -2.09 -0.91 -10.97
C PRO A 136 -2.97 -0.42 -9.82
N HIS A 137 -4.17 0.11 -10.11
CA HIS A 137 -5.11 0.56 -9.09
C HIS A 137 -5.58 -0.58 -8.17
N ASN A 138 -5.89 -1.74 -8.77
CA ASN A 138 -6.33 -2.90 -8.01
C ASN A 138 -5.18 -3.52 -7.23
N LEU A 139 -3.98 -3.59 -7.84
CA LEU A 139 -2.78 -4.14 -7.20
C LEU A 139 -2.36 -3.33 -5.98
N VAL A 140 -2.30 -2.00 -6.08
CA VAL A 140 -1.96 -1.12 -4.94
C VAL A 140 -2.95 -1.32 -3.80
N LYS A 141 -4.25 -1.30 -4.08
CA LYS A 141 -5.29 -1.49 -3.06
C LYS A 141 -5.23 -2.87 -2.43
N ALA A 142 -5.10 -3.94 -3.24
CA ALA A 142 -4.98 -5.29 -2.73
C ALA A 142 -3.73 -5.48 -1.84
N THR A 143 -2.59 -4.87 -2.24
CA THR A 143 -1.35 -4.91 -1.45
C THR A 143 -1.51 -4.20 -0.10
N ILE A 144 -2.14 -3.03 -0.08
CA ILE A 144 -2.40 -2.29 1.16
C ILE A 144 -3.39 -3.05 2.05
N GLU A 145 -4.44 -3.68 1.50
CA GLU A 145 -5.36 -4.52 2.27
C GLU A 145 -4.66 -5.76 2.84
N ALA A 146 -3.75 -6.40 2.09
CA ALA A 146 -2.93 -7.49 2.60
C ALA A 146 -2.10 -7.04 3.80
N LEU A 147 -1.37 -5.93 3.66
CA LEU A 147 -0.52 -5.37 4.73
C LEU A 147 -1.32 -4.95 5.96
N LYS A 148 -2.50 -4.34 5.77
CA LYS A 148 -3.42 -3.93 6.84
C LYS A 148 -4.02 -5.10 7.60
N GLY A 149 -4.23 -6.23 6.92
CA GLY A 149 -4.72 -7.46 7.54
C GLY A 149 -3.69 -8.22 8.37
N MET A 150 -2.40 -7.87 8.26
CA MET A 150 -1.33 -8.51 9.03
C MET A 150 -1.39 -8.12 10.50
N ARG A 151 -1.04 -9.09 11.36
CA ARG A 151 -0.99 -8.90 12.82
C ARG A 151 0.40 -9.21 13.32
N ASP A 152 0.92 -8.34 14.20
CA ASP A 152 2.15 -8.61 14.92
C ASP A 152 1.89 -9.44 16.19
N ALA A 153 2.94 -10.07 16.71
CA ALA A 153 2.83 -10.90 17.92
C ALA A 153 2.34 -10.11 19.14
N HIS A 154 2.69 -8.82 19.22
CA HIS A 154 2.22 -7.95 20.32
C HIS A 154 0.71 -7.71 20.26
N THR A 155 0.15 -7.49 19.07
CA THR A 155 -1.29 -7.33 18.87
C THR A 155 -2.02 -8.61 19.24
N VAL A 156 -1.52 -9.78 18.79
CA VAL A 156 -2.11 -11.08 19.11
C VAL A 156 -2.06 -11.38 20.61
N ALA A 157 -0.92 -11.11 21.26
CA ALA A 157 -0.76 -11.29 22.73
C ALA A 157 -1.78 -10.46 23.51
N ARG A 158 -1.94 -9.18 23.12
CA ARG A 158 -2.89 -8.26 23.73
C ARG A 158 -4.34 -8.69 23.51
N GLU A 159 -4.72 -9.10 22.29
CA GLU A 159 -6.07 -9.55 21.96
C GLU A 159 -6.45 -10.84 22.71
N ARG A 160 -5.49 -11.73 22.91
CA ARG A 160 -5.70 -13.01 23.63
C ARG A 160 -5.49 -12.93 25.12
N GLY A 161 -4.94 -11.82 25.65
CA GLY A 161 -4.61 -11.65 27.08
C GLY A 161 -3.50 -12.59 27.57
N ILE A 162 -2.57 -12.98 26.69
CA ILE A 162 -1.45 -13.89 26.98
C ILE A 162 -0.11 -13.21 26.82
N SER A 163 0.96 -13.79 27.40
CA SER A 163 2.32 -13.31 27.19
C SER A 163 2.81 -13.55 25.75
N ILE A 164 3.75 -12.74 25.28
CA ILE A 164 4.33 -12.87 23.94
C ILE A 164 5.00 -14.24 23.76
N ASP A 165 5.66 -14.75 24.81
CA ASP A 165 6.28 -16.09 24.78
C ASP A 165 5.28 -17.20 24.49
N LYS A 166 4.05 -17.09 25.02
CA LYS A 166 2.96 -18.04 24.72
C LYS A 166 2.45 -17.93 23.29
N VAL A 167 2.57 -16.77 22.63
CA VAL A 167 2.18 -16.64 21.22
C VAL A 167 3.07 -17.49 20.32
N PHE A 168 4.37 -17.62 20.66
CA PHE A 168 5.34 -18.38 19.87
C PHE A 168 5.47 -19.84 20.26
N ARG A 169 5.17 -20.19 21.52
CA ARG A 169 5.33 -21.56 22.04
C ARG A 169 4.05 -22.38 22.06
N GLY A 170 2.88 -21.73 21.93
CA GLY A 170 1.56 -22.39 22.02
C GLY A 170 1.04 -22.42 23.44
#